data_2f34df0ebc474b7d0779ea55389343c0
#
_entry.id   2f34df0ebc474b7d0779ea55389343c0
#
_cell.length_a   1.000
_cell.length_b   1.000
_cell.length_c   1.000
_cell.angle_alpha   90.00
_cell.angle_beta   90.00
_cell.angle_gamma   90.00
#
_symmetry.space_group_name_H-M   'P 1'
#
loop_
_entity.id
_entity.type
_entity.pdbx_description
1 polymer ?
#
loop_
_entity_poly.entity_id
_entity_poly.type
_entity_poly.pdbx_seq_one_letter_code
_entity_poly.pdbx_strand_id
1 'polypeptide(L)'
;MGEKVYGLLGRKLGHSWSAPIHAALGCADYRLIELEPEELGAFLAREDIGGLNVTIPYKRDVMAYCDVLDPMAEAIGSVNTLVRRADGKLYGYNTDAAGFCFMAQRAGIGFAGKKTLVLGSGGASRTAAACAKKLGAREVVVISRSGENNYTNLGRHADAERIVNTTPVGMYPNNGAAAVDLTAFPACAGVLDLIYNPRRTALLLQAEELGIPCSDGLPMLVAQAKEAEEHFFDRLIADRENERILAQLRREMTNLVLIGMPGSGKSTVGAALAALTGREAIDIDARIAEKAGCSIPEIFAKGGEAAFRALEREVAAACGALSGKLLLTGGGVVKTPENYAALHQNGRIYQLLRPLELLPTDGRPLSQGEDLAAMWAERAPLYERFRDAAIDNSGTVEQTAQAIWRDFCENSGH
;
A
#
# COMPACT_ATOMS: atom_id res chain seq x y z
N MET A 1 10.96 -30.45 25.17
CA MET A 1 9.79 -29.69 24.68
C MET A 1 9.82 -29.76 23.18
N GLY A 2 8.74 -30.22 22.52
CA GLY A 2 8.64 -30.25 21.08
C GLY A 2 8.67 -28.82 20.52
N GLU A 3 9.06 -28.69 19.25
CA GLU A 3 9.06 -27.44 18.51
C GLU A 3 7.63 -26.87 18.44
N LYS A 4 7.44 -25.62 18.87
CA LYS A 4 6.13 -24.98 18.87
C LYS A 4 5.82 -24.40 17.49
N VAL A 5 4.56 -24.47 17.08
CA VAL A 5 4.05 -23.97 15.79
C VAL A 5 3.61 -22.52 15.94
N TYR A 6 4.18 -21.65 15.10
CA TYR A 6 3.80 -20.25 14.93
C TYR A 6 3.39 -20.01 13.48
N GLY A 7 2.37 -19.20 13.23
CA GLY A 7 1.99 -18.94 11.84
C GLY A 7 0.72 -18.14 11.65
N LEU A 8 0.41 -17.91 10.37
CA LEU A 8 -0.84 -17.32 9.90
C LEU A 8 -1.78 -18.44 9.45
N LEU A 9 -2.94 -18.51 10.08
CA LEU A 9 -4.01 -19.46 9.77
C LEU A 9 -5.08 -18.80 8.92
N GLY A 10 -5.38 -19.39 7.78
CA GLY A 10 -6.46 -18.94 6.89
C GLY A 10 -6.85 -20.04 5.92
N ARG A 11 -7.81 -19.76 5.02
CA ARG A 11 -8.21 -20.74 4.01
C ARG A 11 -7.35 -20.69 2.77
N LYS A 12 -7.02 -19.45 2.31
CA LYS A 12 -6.10 -19.17 1.20
C LYS A 12 -5.31 -17.91 1.54
N LEU A 13 -4.00 -18.02 1.57
CA LEU A 13 -3.14 -16.98 2.13
C LEU A 13 -2.34 -16.19 1.10
N GLY A 14 -2.17 -16.71 -0.12
CA GLY A 14 -1.46 -16.03 -1.19
C GLY A 14 -0.12 -15.42 -0.75
N HIS A 15 0.21 -14.23 -1.26
CA HIS A 15 1.37 -13.47 -0.80
C HIS A 15 1.02 -12.65 0.44
N SER A 16 1.59 -13.00 1.60
CA SER A 16 1.40 -12.32 2.86
C SER A 16 2.70 -11.71 3.38
N TRP A 17 2.64 -10.46 3.86
CA TRP A 17 3.75 -9.80 4.54
C TRP A 17 3.89 -10.21 6.02
N SER A 18 2.99 -11.05 6.54
CA SER A 18 3.05 -11.49 7.94
C SER A 18 4.37 -12.20 8.26
N ALA A 19 4.80 -13.16 7.43
CA ALA A 19 6.04 -13.89 7.70
C ALA A 19 7.29 -13.00 7.75
N PRO A 20 7.54 -12.06 6.79
CA PRO A 20 8.61 -11.09 6.91
C PRO A 20 8.53 -10.21 8.17
N ILE A 21 7.33 -9.77 8.56
CA ILE A 21 7.15 -8.93 9.76
C ILE A 21 7.50 -9.73 11.02
N HIS A 22 6.96 -10.94 11.16
CA HIS A 22 7.22 -11.79 12.31
C HIS A 22 8.70 -12.20 12.39
N ALA A 23 9.35 -12.48 11.25
CA ALA A 23 10.80 -12.71 11.21
C ALA A 23 11.60 -11.49 11.69
N ALA A 24 11.21 -10.27 11.28
CA ALA A 24 11.83 -9.03 11.73
C ALA A 24 11.60 -8.73 13.24
N LEU A 25 10.55 -9.31 13.84
CA LEU A 25 10.24 -9.26 15.27
C LEU A 25 10.92 -10.37 16.08
N GLY A 26 11.52 -11.36 15.41
CA GLY A 26 12.27 -12.44 16.05
C GLY A 26 11.67 -13.83 15.96
N CYS A 27 10.52 -13.99 15.31
CA CYS A 27 9.90 -15.30 15.02
C CYS A 27 10.29 -15.74 13.59
N ALA A 28 11.47 -16.34 13.44
CA ALA A 28 12.00 -16.74 12.14
C ALA A 28 11.23 -17.92 11.50
N ASP A 29 10.65 -18.82 12.32
CA ASP A 29 9.87 -19.99 11.87
C ASP A 29 8.37 -19.72 11.90
N TYR A 30 7.95 -18.63 11.24
CA TYR A 30 6.54 -18.26 11.10
C TYR A 30 5.98 -18.80 9.78
N ARG A 31 4.98 -19.69 9.86
CA ARG A 31 4.49 -20.48 8.72
C ARG A 31 3.15 -19.95 8.21
N LEU A 32 2.88 -20.14 6.91
CA LEU A 32 1.54 -19.97 6.35
C LEU A 32 0.79 -21.31 6.44
N ILE A 33 -0.37 -21.31 7.10
CA ILE A 33 -1.15 -22.51 7.41
C ILE A 33 -2.51 -22.37 6.73
N GLU A 34 -2.68 -23.09 5.64
CA GLU A 34 -3.95 -23.13 4.91
C GLU A 34 -4.74 -24.37 5.31
N LEU A 35 -5.97 -24.19 5.77
CA LEU A 35 -6.87 -25.27 6.17
C LEU A 35 -8.24 -25.09 5.56
N GLU A 36 -8.91 -26.19 5.24
CA GLU A 36 -10.35 -26.18 4.98
C GLU A 36 -11.13 -26.16 6.32
N PRO A 37 -12.41 -25.70 6.32
CA PRO A 37 -13.18 -25.54 7.57
C PRO A 37 -13.27 -26.81 8.42
N GLU A 38 -13.32 -27.98 7.79
CA GLU A 38 -13.44 -29.28 8.45
C GLU A 38 -12.17 -29.68 9.23
N GLU A 39 -11.01 -29.13 8.86
CA GLU A 39 -9.71 -29.43 9.47
C GLU A 39 -9.44 -28.56 10.71
N LEU A 40 -10.17 -27.42 10.84
CA LEU A 40 -9.89 -26.38 11.83
C LEU A 40 -9.91 -26.92 13.26
N GLY A 41 -10.91 -27.72 13.62
CA GLY A 41 -11.06 -28.27 14.97
C GLY A 41 -9.93 -29.22 15.35
N ALA A 42 -9.57 -30.15 14.45
CA ALA A 42 -8.49 -31.09 14.68
C ALA A 42 -7.13 -30.39 14.80
N PHE A 43 -6.92 -29.36 13.97
CA PHE A 43 -5.68 -28.58 14.03
C PHE A 43 -5.58 -27.79 15.34
N LEU A 44 -6.65 -27.09 15.76
CA LEU A 44 -6.64 -26.27 16.98
C LEU A 44 -6.58 -27.12 18.28
N ALA A 45 -6.90 -28.40 18.24
CA ALA A 45 -6.75 -29.32 19.38
C ALA A 45 -5.29 -29.70 19.64
N ARG A 46 -4.34 -29.40 18.76
CA ARG A 46 -2.92 -29.74 18.90
C ARG A 46 -2.28 -29.03 20.09
N GLU A 47 -1.43 -29.73 20.83
CA GLU A 47 -0.71 -29.20 22.01
C GLU A 47 0.57 -28.40 21.61
N ASP A 48 1.08 -28.62 20.40
CA ASP A 48 2.30 -27.97 19.90
C ASP A 48 2.07 -26.58 19.33
N ILE A 49 0.85 -26.05 19.31
CA ILE A 49 0.58 -24.66 18.96
C ILE A 49 1.28 -23.75 19.98
N GLY A 50 2.11 -22.82 19.49
CA GLY A 50 2.69 -21.73 20.27
C GLY A 50 1.85 -20.47 20.13
N GLY A 51 1.67 -19.99 18.88
CA GLY A 51 0.89 -18.81 18.57
C GLY A 51 0.48 -18.75 17.10
N LEU A 52 -0.75 -18.33 16.84
CA LEU A 52 -1.29 -18.22 15.49
C LEU A 52 -1.95 -16.86 15.30
N ASN A 53 -1.62 -16.17 14.21
CA ASN A 53 -2.53 -15.17 13.69
C ASN A 53 -3.62 -15.85 12.86
N VAL A 54 -4.82 -15.31 12.88
CA VAL A 54 -5.98 -15.84 12.17
C VAL A 54 -6.51 -14.79 11.21
N THR A 55 -6.76 -15.20 9.96
CA THR A 55 -7.35 -14.34 8.94
C THR A 55 -8.64 -14.93 8.37
N ILE A 56 -9.16 -14.33 7.32
CA ILE A 56 -10.38 -14.74 6.65
C ILE A 56 -10.29 -16.22 6.20
N PRO A 57 -11.38 -17.00 6.39
CA PRO A 57 -12.68 -16.62 6.96
C PRO A 57 -12.80 -16.85 8.47
N TYR A 58 -11.78 -17.38 9.15
CA TYR A 58 -11.85 -18.09 10.43
C TYR A 58 -11.90 -17.22 11.69
N LYS A 59 -11.75 -15.89 11.58
CA LYS A 59 -11.69 -14.97 12.75
C LYS A 59 -12.85 -15.07 13.73
N ARG A 60 -14.01 -15.55 13.27
CA ARG A 60 -15.18 -15.82 14.14
C ARG A 60 -15.23 -17.28 14.59
N ASP A 61 -14.94 -18.17 13.67
CA ASP A 61 -15.10 -19.61 13.91
C ASP A 61 -14.16 -20.09 15.01
N VAL A 62 -12.93 -19.55 15.06
CA VAL A 62 -11.93 -19.90 16.09
C VAL A 62 -12.35 -19.51 17.50
N MET A 63 -13.30 -18.59 17.67
CA MET A 63 -13.78 -18.20 19.00
C MET A 63 -14.41 -19.38 19.77
N ALA A 64 -15.06 -20.30 19.06
CA ALA A 64 -15.67 -21.49 19.68
C ALA A 64 -14.64 -22.49 20.23
N TYR A 65 -13.38 -22.38 19.82
CA TYR A 65 -12.28 -23.24 20.29
C TYR A 65 -11.42 -22.58 21.37
N CYS A 66 -11.66 -21.29 21.69
CA CYS A 66 -10.93 -20.60 22.75
C CYS A 66 -11.49 -20.95 24.10
N ASP A 67 -10.62 -21.36 25.03
CA ASP A 67 -10.96 -21.56 26.45
C ASP A 67 -11.12 -20.21 27.16
N VAL A 68 -10.39 -19.20 26.72
CA VAL A 68 -10.41 -17.85 27.30
C VAL A 68 -10.39 -16.83 26.14
N LEU A 69 -11.29 -15.87 26.18
CA LEU A 69 -11.32 -14.73 25.28
C LEU A 69 -10.88 -13.46 26.00
N ASP A 70 -10.02 -12.69 25.35
CA ASP A 70 -9.70 -11.32 25.77
C ASP A 70 -10.97 -10.45 25.68
N PRO A 71 -11.22 -9.53 26.65
CA PRO A 71 -12.42 -8.68 26.65
C PRO A 71 -12.62 -7.88 25.34
N MET A 72 -11.53 -7.46 24.68
CA MET A 72 -11.62 -6.74 23.40
C MET A 72 -12.04 -7.69 22.26
N ALA A 73 -11.49 -8.90 22.23
CA ALA A 73 -11.87 -9.92 21.24
C ALA A 73 -13.35 -10.32 21.40
N GLU A 74 -13.82 -10.46 22.63
CA GLU A 74 -15.21 -10.76 22.96
C GLU A 74 -16.14 -9.60 22.53
N ALA A 75 -15.82 -8.37 22.89
CA ALA A 75 -16.60 -7.18 22.53
C ALA A 75 -16.69 -6.94 21.02
N ILE A 76 -15.63 -7.24 20.27
CA ILE A 76 -15.61 -7.15 18.80
C ILE A 76 -16.33 -8.35 18.16
N GLY A 77 -16.36 -9.49 18.83
CA GLY A 77 -16.85 -10.77 18.28
C GLY A 77 -15.95 -11.31 17.18
N SER A 78 -14.63 -11.19 17.36
CA SER A 78 -13.62 -11.59 16.37
C SER A 78 -12.27 -11.79 17.02
N VAL A 79 -11.60 -12.91 16.74
CA VAL A 79 -10.26 -13.28 17.19
C VAL A 79 -9.34 -13.28 15.95
N ASN A 80 -8.21 -12.60 16.02
CA ASN A 80 -7.16 -12.65 15.00
C ASN A 80 -5.84 -13.20 15.53
N THR A 81 -5.76 -13.54 16.83
CA THR A 81 -4.55 -14.05 17.46
C THR A 81 -4.92 -15.13 18.49
N LEU A 82 -4.31 -16.31 18.37
CA LEU A 82 -4.49 -17.44 19.27
C LEU A 82 -3.16 -17.79 19.92
N VAL A 83 -3.17 -18.09 21.22
CA VAL A 83 -1.98 -18.52 21.96
C VAL A 83 -2.34 -19.69 22.87
N ARG A 84 -1.58 -20.77 22.79
CA ARG A 84 -1.70 -21.85 23.79
C ARG A 84 -0.70 -21.60 24.90
N ARG A 85 -1.24 -21.35 26.10
CA ARG A 85 -0.45 -21.05 27.29
C ARG A 85 0.04 -22.33 27.97
N ALA A 86 0.89 -22.18 29.00
CA ALA A 86 1.47 -23.29 29.75
C ALA A 86 0.43 -24.11 30.54
N ASP A 87 -0.75 -23.54 30.82
CA ASP A 87 -1.88 -24.22 31.45
C ASP A 87 -2.66 -25.12 30.46
N GLY A 88 -2.20 -25.23 29.22
CA GLY A 88 -2.81 -26.01 28.14
C GLY A 88 -4.00 -25.33 27.46
N LYS A 89 -4.48 -24.17 27.96
CA LYS A 89 -5.64 -23.47 27.42
C LYS A 89 -5.29 -22.67 26.19
N LEU A 90 -6.26 -22.55 25.27
CA LEU A 90 -6.19 -21.72 24.09
C LEU A 90 -6.82 -20.34 24.37
N TYR A 91 -6.01 -19.31 24.30
CA TYR A 91 -6.41 -17.91 24.51
C TYR A 91 -6.61 -17.21 23.17
N GLY A 92 -7.72 -16.47 23.05
CA GLY A 92 -8.06 -15.69 21.85
C GLY A 92 -8.00 -14.19 22.10
N TYR A 93 -7.26 -13.47 21.23
CA TYR A 93 -7.06 -12.02 21.28
C TYR A 93 -7.48 -11.36 19.96
N ASN A 94 -7.67 -10.04 20.01
CA ASN A 94 -7.85 -9.21 18.79
C ASN A 94 -6.79 -8.10 18.74
N THR A 95 -5.65 -8.41 18.15
CA THR A 95 -4.54 -7.47 17.99
C THR A 95 -4.78 -6.47 16.84
N ASP A 96 -5.77 -6.69 15.94
CA ASP A 96 -6.19 -5.71 14.95
C ASP A 96 -6.63 -4.39 15.61
N ALA A 97 -7.18 -4.45 16.83
CA ALA A 97 -7.60 -3.26 17.56
C ALA A 97 -6.43 -2.34 17.93
N ALA A 98 -5.33 -2.91 18.43
CA ALA A 98 -4.11 -2.12 18.71
C ALA A 98 -3.49 -1.61 17.43
N GLY A 99 -3.43 -2.44 16.39
CA GLY A 99 -2.96 -2.02 15.06
C GLY A 99 -3.75 -0.82 14.52
N PHE A 100 -5.07 -0.83 14.63
CA PHE A 100 -5.92 0.30 14.23
C PHE A 100 -5.63 1.56 15.04
N CYS A 101 -5.52 1.42 16.36
CA CYS A 101 -5.21 2.57 17.23
C CYS A 101 -3.84 3.16 16.92
N PHE A 102 -2.83 2.33 16.69
CA PHE A 102 -1.50 2.77 16.27
C PHE A 102 -1.54 3.53 14.93
N MET A 103 -2.22 2.99 13.91
CA MET A 103 -2.39 3.63 12.61
C MET A 103 -3.04 5.02 12.74
N ALA A 104 -4.11 5.13 13.50
CA ALA A 104 -4.83 6.38 13.72
C ALA A 104 -3.97 7.42 14.47
N GLN A 105 -3.29 7.00 15.54
CA GLN A 105 -2.39 7.85 16.31
C GLN A 105 -1.21 8.36 15.48
N ARG A 106 -0.58 7.46 14.72
CA ARG A 106 0.53 7.79 13.83
C ARG A 106 0.14 8.82 12.78
N ALA A 107 -1.06 8.70 12.23
CA ALA A 107 -1.60 9.63 11.23
C ALA A 107 -2.10 10.96 11.85
N GLY A 108 -2.09 11.12 13.17
CA GLY A 108 -2.66 12.28 13.85
C GLY A 108 -4.18 12.39 13.72
N ILE A 109 -4.87 11.28 13.40
CA ILE A 109 -6.32 11.24 13.16
C ILE A 109 -7.05 10.83 14.44
N GLY A 110 -7.50 11.84 15.21
CA GLY A 110 -8.28 11.63 16.42
C GLY A 110 -9.78 11.41 16.12
N PHE A 111 -10.45 10.63 16.98
CA PHE A 111 -11.88 10.29 16.86
C PHE A 111 -12.77 10.98 17.90
N ALA A 112 -12.20 11.52 18.98
CA ALA A 112 -12.96 12.10 20.08
C ALA A 112 -13.91 13.19 19.61
N GLY A 113 -15.21 13.02 19.90
CA GLY A 113 -16.28 13.94 19.51
C GLY A 113 -16.62 13.96 18.02
N LYS A 114 -16.04 13.08 17.19
CA LYS A 114 -16.20 13.08 15.73
C LYS A 114 -17.24 12.07 15.25
N LYS A 115 -17.95 12.44 14.17
CA LYS A 115 -18.78 11.50 13.41
C LYS A 115 -17.90 10.72 12.45
N THR A 116 -17.97 9.41 12.53
CA THR A 116 -17.13 8.47 11.77
C THR A 116 -17.96 7.57 10.89
N LEU A 117 -17.64 7.50 9.59
CA LEU A 117 -18.15 6.48 8.69
C LEU A 117 -17.15 5.33 8.59
N VAL A 118 -17.64 4.12 8.76
CA VAL A 118 -16.89 2.88 8.53
C VAL A 118 -17.48 2.19 7.32
N LEU A 119 -16.73 2.15 6.23
CA LEU A 119 -17.16 1.56 4.97
C LEU A 119 -16.87 0.06 4.97
N GLY A 120 -17.91 -0.75 4.82
CA GLY A 120 -17.85 -2.21 4.88
C GLY A 120 -18.54 -2.78 6.12
N SER A 121 -18.86 -4.09 6.10
CA SER A 121 -19.55 -4.81 7.18
C SER A 121 -18.85 -6.10 7.63
N GLY A 122 -17.59 -6.29 7.24
CA GLY A 122 -16.79 -7.47 7.58
C GLY A 122 -16.17 -7.43 8.99
N GLY A 123 -15.25 -8.36 9.26
CA GLY A 123 -14.52 -8.42 10.54
C GLY A 123 -13.73 -7.15 10.85
N ALA A 124 -13.00 -6.63 9.84
CA ALA A 124 -12.24 -5.39 9.97
C ALA A 124 -13.13 -4.17 10.28
N SER A 125 -14.34 -4.12 9.72
CA SER A 125 -15.31 -3.06 10.00
C SER A 125 -15.75 -3.06 11.48
N ARG A 126 -15.97 -4.24 12.05
CA ARG A 126 -16.31 -4.35 13.47
C ARG A 126 -15.17 -3.85 14.36
N THR A 127 -13.95 -4.26 14.06
CA THR A 127 -12.76 -3.76 14.77
C THR A 127 -12.65 -2.25 14.67
N ALA A 128 -12.72 -1.68 13.46
CA ALA A 128 -12.65 -0.24 13.23
C ALA A 128 -13.77 0.52 13.99
N ALA A 129 -15.00 0.02 13.94
CA ALA A 129 -16.12 0.64 14.62
C ALA A 129 -15.98 0.58 16.16
N ALA A 130 -15.52 -0.55 16.71
CA ALA A 130 -15.26 -0.69 18.14
C ALA A 130 -14.14 0.24 18.59
N CYS A 131 -13.04 0.31 17.83
CA CYS A 131 -11.92 1.20 18.13
C CYS A 131 -12.33 2.68 18.05
N ALA A 132 -13.06 3.09 17.00
CA ALA A 132 -13.56 4.45 16.87
C ALA A 132 -14.42 4.87 18.07
N LYS A 133 -15.32 3.99 18.56
CA LYS A 133 -16.10 4.21 19.77
C LYS A 133 -15.22 4.32 21.01
N LYS A 134 -14.26 3.41 21.20
CA LYS A 134 -13.29 3.42 22.32
C LYS A 134 -12.45 4.70 22.31
N LEU A 135 -12.12 5.24 21.14
CA LEU A 135 -11.38 6.49 20.94
C LEU A 135 -12.29 7.73 21.08
N GLY A 136 -13.55 7.56 21.49
CA GLY A 136 -14.46 8.64 21.83
C GLY A 136 -15.22 9.25 20.65
N ALA A 137 -15.39 8.53 19.54
CA ALA A 137 -16.26 9.00 18.45
C ALA A 137 -17.67 9.29 18.96
N ARG A 138 -18.22 10.46 18.57
CA ARG A 138 -19.58 10.88 18.92
C ARG A 138 -20.62 9.96 18.30
N GLU A 139 -20.39 9.56 17.07
CA GLU A 139 -21.25 8.71 16.27
C GLU A 139 -20.40 7.83 15.37
N VAL A 140 -20.74 6.56 15.27
CA VAL A 140 -20.11 5.61 14.34
C VAL A 140 -21.19 4.98 13.48
N VAL A 141 -21.14 5.25 12.18
CA VAL A 141 -22.09 4.73 11.19
C VAL A 141 -21.37 3.74 10.28
N VAL A 142 -21.88 2.52 10.23
CA VAL A 142 -21.37 1.49 9.32
C VAL A 142 -22.14 1.54 8.02
N ILE A 143 -21.43 1.75 6.92
CA ILE A 143 -21.99 1.75 5.56
C ILE A 143 -21.76 0.38 4.94
N SER A 144 -22.83 -0.27 4.50
CA SER A 144 -22.77 -1.57 3.84
C SER A 144 -23.62 -1.60 2.58
N ARG A 145 -23.47 -2.64 1.75
CA ARG A 145 -24.26 -2.77 0.50
C ARG A 145 -25.75 -3.00 0.75
N SER A 146 -26.12 -3.64 1.85
CA SER A 146 -27.46 -4.09 2.18
C SER A 146 -27.98 -3.63 3.55
N GLY A 147 -27.25 -2.73 4.23
CA GLY A 147 -27.65 -2.19 5.53
C GLY A 147 -28.65 -1.03 5.41
N GLU A 148 -29.17 -0.60 6.54
CA GLU A 148 -29.99 0.63 6.65
C GLU A 148 -29.21 1.84 6.13
N ASN A 149 -27.94 1.96 6.55
CA ASN A 149 -26.99 2.94 6.01
C ASN A 149 -26.17 2.25 4.91
N ASN A 150 -26.32 2.74 3.70
CA ASN A 150 -25.73 2.13 2.51
C ASN A 150 -25.25 3.19 1.49
N TYR A 151 -24.62 2.74 0.42
CA TYR A 151 -24.03 3.63 -0.59
C TYR A 151 -25.05 4.48 -1.36
N THR A 152 -26.37 4.15 -1.32
CA THR A 152 -27.39 4.94 -2.00
C THR A 152 -27.93 6.10 -1.15
N ASN A 153 -27.65 6.10 0.15
CA ASN A 153 -28.13 7.12 1.09
C ASN A 153 -27.01 7.85 1.85
N LEU A 154 -25.79 7.83 1.32
CA LEU A 154 -24.60 8.50 1.90
C LEU A 154 -24.82 9.98 2.20
N GLY A 155 -25.66 10.67 1.44
CA GLY A 155 -25.99 12.08 1.66
C GLY A 155 -26.56 12.39 3.06
N ARG A 156 -27.15 11.39 3.76
CA ARG A 156 -27.58 11.53 5.16
C ARG A 156 -26.43 11.73 6.14
N HIS A 157 -25.21 11.45 5.70
CA HIS A 157 -24.01 11.48 6.51
C HIS A 157 -22.93 12.42 5.92
N ALA A 158 -23.33 13.40 5.10
CA ALA A 158 -22.42 14.39 4.52
C ALA A 158 -21.61 15.20 5.56
N ASP A 159 -22.09 15.22 6.81
CA ASP A 159 -21.44 15.81 7.98
C ASP A 159 -20.35 14.91 8.61
N ALA A 160 -20.01 13.79 8.00
CA ALA A 160 -18.97 12.90 8.53
C ALA A 160 -17.59 13.56 8.53
N GLU A 161 -16.92 13.44 9.65
CA GLU A 161 -15.60 14.05 9.90
C GLU A 161 -14.45 13.05 9.77
N ARG A 162 -14.74 11.75 9.85
CA ARG A 162 -13.77 10.65 9.69
C ARG A 162 -14.35 9.59 8.77
N ILE A 163 -13.52 9.10 7.86
CA ILE A 163 -13.88 8.01 6.95
C ILE A 163 -12.85 6.90 7.09
N VAL A 164 -13.33 5.67 7.32
CA VAL A 164 -12.50 4.49 7.47
C VAL A 164 -12.92 3.46 6.41
N ASN A 165 -12.08 3.21 5.43
CA ASN A 165 -12.32 2.16 4.45
C ASN A 165 -11.85 0.81 4.98
N THR A 166 -12.79 -0.11 5.15
CA THR A 166 -12.55 -1.52 5.53
C THR A 166 -12.99 -2.49 4.44
N THR A 167 -13.30 -1.96 3.24
CA THR A 167 -13.67 -2.75 2.06
C THR A 167 -12.45 -3.08 1.21
N PRO A 168 -12.52 -4.06 0.31
CA PRO A 168 -11.46 -4.31 -0.67
C PRO A 168 -11.48 -3.35 -1.89
N VAL A 169 -12.37 -2.34 -1.90
CA VAL A 169 -12.47 -1.38 -3.02
C VAL A 169 -11.20 -0.52 -3.08
N GLY A 170 -10.52 -0.56 -4.20
CA GLY A 170 -9.23 0.12 -4.40
C GLY A 170 -8.01 -0.77 -4.24
N MET A 171 -8.18 -2.02 -3.79
CA MET A 171 -7.09 -3.01 -3.70
C MET A 171 -6.77 -3.60 -5.08
N TYR A 172 -5.50 -3.90 -5.34
CA TYR A 172 -5.11 -4.64 -6.53
C TYR A 172 -5.81 -6.02 -6.60
N PRO A 173 -6.20 -6.51 -7.80
CA PRO A 173 -6.01 -5.89 -9.12
C PRO A 173 -7.08 -4.85 -9.49
N ASN A 174 -8.12 -4.64 -8.68
CA ASN A 174 -9.26 -3.78 -8.96
C ASN A 174 -9.06 -2.37 -8.38
N ASN A 175 -7.86 -1.83 -8.49
CA ASN A 175 -7.53 -0.47 -8.09
C ASN A 175 -8.14 0.58 -9.05
N GLY A 176 -8.07 1.85 -8.66
CA GLY A 176 -8.64 2.96 -9.44
C GLY A 176 -10.09 3.31 -9.08
N ALA A 177 -10.78 2.46 -8.31
CA ALA A 177 -12.08 2.78 -7.73
C ALA A 177 -11.91 3.25 -6.28
N ALA A 178 -12.64 4.30 -5.88
CA ALA A 178 -12.80 4.71 -4.49
C ALA A 178 -14.15 4.21 -3.96
N ALA A 179 -14.19 3.84 -2.68
CA ALA A 179 -15.41 3.38 -2.04
C ALA A 179 -16.45 4.51 -1.89
N VAL A 180 -15.98 5.74 -1.77
CA VAL A 180 -16.79 6.98 -1.73
C VAL A 180 -16.02 8.10 -2.41
N ASP A 181 -16.74 9.15 -2.84
CA ASP A 181 -16.16 10.41 -3.28
C ASP A 181 -16.05 11.36 -2.08
N LEU A 182 -14.85 11.76 -1.70
CA LEU A 182 -14.59 12.62 -0.55
C LEU A 182 -15.16 14.03 -0.70
N THR A 183 -15.40 14.50 -1.93
CA THR A 183 -16.06 15.80 -2.17
C THR A 183 -17.49 15.86 -1.63
N ALA A 184 -18.13 14.70 -1.44
CA ALA A 184 -19.44 14.59 -0.81
C ALA A 184 -19.42 14.79 0.72
N PHE A 185 -18.23 14.90 1.33
CA PHE A 185 -18.05 15.01 2.78
C PHE A 185 -17.20 16.24 3.15
N PRO A 186 -17.76 17.46 3.03
CA PRO A 186 -16.99 18.69 3.22
C PRO A 186 -16.44 18.89 4.65
N ALA A 187 -16.95 18.16 5.64
CA ALA A 187 -16.43 18.15 7.00
C ALA A 187 -15.34 17.10 7.24
N CYS A 188 -15.01 16.27 6.22
CA CYS A 188 -14.02 15.21 6.37
C CYS A 188 -12.63 15.80 6.65
N ALA A 189 -12.05 15.42 7.77
CA ALA A 189 -10.74 15.86 8.23
C ALA A 189 -9.84 14.69 8.66
N GLY A 190 -10.09 13.49 8.11
CA GLY A 190 -9.23 12.34 8.31
C GLY A 190 -9.77 11.08 7.63
N VAL A 191 -8.90 10.41 6.87
CA VAL A 191 -9.21 9.18 6.14
C VAL A 191 -8.25 8.07 6.52
N LEU A 192 -8.77 6.93 6.93
CA LEU A 192 -8.00 5.71 7.15
C LEU A 192 -8.44 4.65 6.14
N ASP A 193 -7.49 4.06 5.42
CA ASP A 193 -7.76 2.94 4.53
C ASP A 193 -7.01 1.70 5.04
N LEU A 194 -7.72 0.60 5.28
CA LEU A 194 -7.08 -0.63 5.76
C LEU A 194 -6.33 -1.38 4.64
N ILE A 195 -6.45 -0.93 3.41
CA ILE A 195 -5.66 -1.43 2.28
C ILE A 195 -4.24 -0.89 2.39
N TYR A 196 -3.26 -1.76 2.20
CA TYR A 196 -1.83 -1.41 2.17
C TYR A 196 -1.17 -1.72 0.81
N ASN A 197 -1.89 -2.36 -0.11
CA ASN A 197 -1.43 -2.65 -1.46
C ASN A 197 -2.56 -2.46 -2.49
N PRO A 198 -2.56 -1.36 -3.22
CA PRO A 198 -1.53 -0.31 -3.28
C PRO A 198 -1.41 0.47 -1.97
N ARG A 199 -0.27 1.13 -1.81
CA ARG A 199 -0.04 2.07 -0.71
C ARG A 199 -1.05 3.23 -0.74
N ARG A 200 -1.27 3.81 -1.93
CA ARG A 200 -2.24 4.86 -2.19
C ARG A 200 -3.38 4.32 -3.04
N THR A 201 -4.50 4.02 -2.40
CA THR A 201 -5.74 3.72 -3.12
C THR A 201 -6.28 4.99 -3.80
N ALA A 202 -7.25 4.85 -4.70
CA ALA A 202 -7.91 6.02 -5.28
C ALA A 202 -8.53 6.94 -4.21
N LEU A 203 -9.01 6.36 -3.11
CA LEU A 203 -9.53 7.11 -1.96
C LEU A 203 -8.42 7.94 -1.28
N LEU A 204 -7.25 7.35 -1.07
CA LEU A 204 -6.12 8.05 -0.44
C LEU A 204 -5.50 9.09 -1.36
N LEU A 205 -5.41 8.82 -2.68
CA LEU A 205 -4.99 9.83 -3.66
C LEU A 205 -5.92 11.06 -3.65
N GLN A 206 -7.23 10.85 -3.57
CA GLN A 206 -8.19 11.94 -3.45
C GLN A 206 -8.04 12.69 -2.12
N ALA A 207 -7.76 11.98 -1.02
CA ALA A 207 -7.50 12.61 0.27
C ALA A 207 -6.23 13.50 0.22
N GLU A 208 -5.14 13.01 -0.37
CA GLU A 208 -3.90 13.79 -0.60
C GLU A 208 -4.19 15.04 -1.45
N GLU A 209 -4.94 14.91 -2.55
CA GLU A 209 -5.30 16.02 -3.44
C GLU A 209 -6.15 17.10 -2.75
N LEU A 210 -7.02 16.68 -1.81
CA LEU A 210 -7.85 17.58 -0.99
C LEU A 210 -7.14 18.09 0.26
N GLY A 211 -5.88 17.69 0.51
CA GLY A 211 -5.13 18.05 1.72
C GLY A 211 -5.70 17.46 3.01
N ILE A 212 -6.45 16.35 2.91
CA ILE A 212 -7.03 15.66 4.07
C ILE A 212 -5.98 14.68 4.64
N PRO A 213 -5.64 14.75 5.94
CA PRO A 213 -4.77 13.77 6.59
C PRO A 213 -5.27 12.34 6.36
N CYS A 214 -4.38 11.45 5.93
CA CYS A 214 -4.77 10.07 5.63
C CYS A 214 -3.66 9.06 5.96
N SER A 215 -4.03 7.79 6.06
CA SER A 215 -3.09 6.67 6.21
C SER A 215 -3.60 5.42 5.49
N ASP A 216 -2.66 4.67 4.90
CA ASP A 216 -2.90 3.30 4.45
C ASP A 216 -2.81 2.29 5.61
N GLY A 217 -3.13 1.02 5.33
CA GLY A 217 -3.22 -0.06 6.32
C GLY A 217 -1.89 -0.66 6.77
N LEU A 218 -0.73 -0.28 6.19
CA LEU A 218 0.55 -0.90 6.55
C LEU A 218 0.94 -0.67 8.03
N PRO A 219 0.75 0.53 8.62
CA PRO A 219 0.99 0.72 10.05
C PRO A 219 0.14 -0.21 10.94
N MET A 220 -1.13 -0.42 10.56
CA MET A 220 -2.00 -1.38 11.28
C MET A 220 -1.46 -2.81 11.17
N LEU A 221 -1.02 -3.21 9.98
CA LEU A 221 -0.49 -4.55 9.73
C LEU A 221 0.77 -4.83 10.56
N VAL A 222 1.66 -3.86 10.70
CA VAL A 222 2.90 -4.01 11.49
C VAL A 222 2.58 -4.05 12.98
N ALA A 223 1.78 -3.10 13.47
CA ALA A 223 1.53 -2.99 14.91
C ALA A 223 0.70 -4.17 15.47
N GLN A 224 -0.27 -4.70 14.70
CA GLN A 224 -1.01 -5.88 15.13
C GLN A 224 -0.11 -7.12 15.22
N ALA A 225 0.90 -7.24 14.34
CA ALA A 225 1.85 -8.35 14.39
C ALA A 225 2.80 -8.22 15.58
N LYS A 226 3.25 -7.00 15.91
CA LYS A 226 4.05 -6.74 17.12
C LYS A 226 3.29 -7.18 18.38
N GLU A 227 2.02 -6.79 18.50
CA GLU A 227 1.21 -7.18 19.67
C GLU A 227 0.94 -8.69 19.70
N ALA A 228 0.73 -9.32 18.54
CA ALA A 228 0.63 -10.78 18.47
C ALA A 228 1.91 -11.47 18.98
N GLU A 229 3.10 -10.97 18.59
CA GLU A 229 4.39 -11.47 19.10
C GLU A 229 4.54 -11.30 20.61
N GLU A 230 4.05 -10.18 21.16
CA GLU A 230 4.05 -9.97 22.63
C GLU A 230 3.21 -11.04 23.33
N HIS A 231 2.07 -11.39 22.75
CA HIS A 231 1.24 -12.49 23.27
C HIS A 231 1.87 -13.86 23.05
N PHE A 232 2.52 -14.12 21.89
CA PHE A 232 3.13 -15.42 21.59
C PHE A 232 4.23 -15.78 22.57
N PHE A 233 5.06 -14.80 22.92
CA PHE A 233 6.27 -15.03 23.71
C PHE A 233 6.22 -14.45 25.12
N ASP A 234 5.06 -13.90 25.51
CA ASP A 234 4.87 -13.27 26.83
C ASP A 234 5.96 -12.26 27.17
N ARG A 235 6.26 -11.38 26.21
CA ARG A 235 7.32 -10.35 26.31
C ARG A 235 6.85 -9.03 25.71
N LEU A 236 7.35 -7.91 26.24
CA LEU A 236 7.11 -6.60 25.66
C LEU A 236 8.14 -6.31 24.57
N ILE A 237 7.67 -5.74 23.46
CA ILE A 237 8.49 -5.27 22.34
C ILE A 237 8.37 -3.75 22.28
N ALA A 238 9.51 -3.06 22.21
CA ALA A 238 9.51 -1.60 22.20
C ALA A 238 8.76 -1.03 20.99
N ASP A 239 7.95 0.01 21.18
CA ASP A 239 7.13 0.62 20.13
C ASP A 239 7.92 1.15 18.94
N ARG A 240 9.20 1.53 19.13
CA ARG A 240 10.12 1.90 18.06
C ARG A 240 10.31 0.80 16.99
N GLU A 241 10.03 -0.47 17.32
CA GLU A 241 10.12 -1.57 16.36
C GLU A 241 9.03 -1.48 15.29
N ASN A 242 7.86 -0.93 15.63
CA ASN A 242 6.83 -0.64 14.63
C ASN A 242 7.37 0.31 13.55
N GLU A 243 8.01 1.41 13.96
CA GLU A 243 8.55 2.39 13.01
C GLU A 243 9.74 1.82 12.21
N ARG A 244 10.61 1.04 12.86
CA ARG A 244 11.74 0.39 12.18
C ARG A 244 11.26 -0.57 11.08
N ILE A 245 10.31 -1.45 11.41
CA ILE A 245 9.77 -2.44 10.46
C ILE A 245 8.95 -1.75 9.37
N LEU A 246 8.13 -0.77 9.74
CA LEU A 246 7.36 0.02 8.80
C LEU A 246 8.27 0.71 7.77
N ALA A 247 9.35 1.36 8.21
CA ALA A 247 10.31 2.00 7.32
C ALA A 247 11.02 0.99 6.40
N GLN A 248 11.34 -0.20 6.92
CA GLN A 248 11.90 -1.28 6.11
C GLN A 248 10.92 -1.72 5.02
N LEU A 249 9.69 -2.08 5.38
CA LEU A 249 8.67 -2.54 4.44
C LEU A 249 8.32 -1.47 3.41
N ARG A 250 8.21 -0.21 3.82
CA ARG A 250 8.00 0.90 2.91
C ARG A 250 9.09 0.96 1.83
N ARG A 251 10.35 0.83 2.23
CA ARG A 251 11.46 0.78 1.26
C ARG A 251 11.37 -0.43 0.35
N GLU A 252 11.06 -1.61 0.88
CA GLU A 252 10.96 -2.83 0.09
C GLU A 252 9.78 -2.81 -0.90
N MET A 253 8.63 -2.27 -0.52
CA MET A 253 7.40 -2.28 -1.31
C MET A 253 7.33 -1.14 -2.33
N THR A 254 7.86 0.05 -2.01
CA THR A 254 7.72 1.24 -2.86
C THR A 254 8.60 1.14 -4.11
N ASN A 255 8.02 1.39 -5.27
CA ASN A 255 8.77 1.48 -6.52
C ASN A 255 9.54 2.81 -6.61
N LEU A 256 10.72 2.76 -7.23
CA LEU A 256 11.44 3.96 -7.70
C LEU A 256 11.02 4.22 -9.14
N VAL A 257 10.47 5.41 -9.42
CA VAL A 257 10.01 5.76 -10.76
C VAL A 257 10.84 6.93 -11.30
N LEU A 258 11.48 6.77 -12.47
CA LEU A 258 12.23 7.83 -13.11
C LEU A 258 11.44 8.42 -14.26
N ILE A 259 11.21 9.74 -14.21
CA ILE A 259 10.62 10.55 -15.28
C ILE A 259 11.59 11.64 -15.72
N GLY A 260 11.34 12.28 -16.85
CA GLY A 260 12.14 13.40 -17.37
C GLY A 260 12.20 13.39 -18.88
N MET A 261 12.75 14.46 -19.46
CA MET A 261 12.89 14.67 -20.88
C MET A 261 13.57 13.49 -21.61
N PRO A 262 13.27 13.26 -22.87
CA PRO A 262 14.07 12.38 -23.71
C PRO A 262 15.55 12.80 -23.63
N GLY A 263 16.45 11.83 -23.35
CA GLY A 263 17.89 12.16 -23.21
C GLY A 263 18.34 12.62 -21.83
N SER A 264 17.43 12.76 -20.85
CA SER A 264 17.80 13.17 -19.49
C SER A 264 18.63 12.13 -18.72
N GLY A 265 18.89 10.94 -19.26
CA GLY A 265 19.76 9.94 -18.65
C GLY A 265 19.04 8.86 -17.83
N LYS A 266 17.71 8.73 -17.93
CA LYS A 266 16.91 7.78 -17.16
C LYS A 266 17.44 6.34 -17.21
N SER A 267 17.74 5.82 -18.40
CA SER A 267 18.26 4.45 -18.56
C SER A 267 19.64 4.26 -17.93
N THR A 268 20.53 5.27 -18.09
CA THR A 268 21.90 5.24 -17.55
C THR A 268 21.88 5.32 -16.02
N VAL A 269 21.14 6.28 -15.46
CA VAL A 269 20.94 6.43 -14.01
C VAL A 269 20.21 5.23 -13.45
N GLY A 270 19.23 4.70 -14.18
CA GLY A 270 18.49 3.49 -13.83
C GLY A 270 19.40 2.26 -13.70
N ALA A 271 20.35 2.07 -14.62
CA ALA A 271 21.32 0.98 -14.51
C ALA A 271 22.20 1.12 -13.26
N ALA A 272 22.67 2.33 -12.95
CA ALA A 272 23.45 2.59 -11.74
C ALA A 272 22.63 2.38 -10.45
N LEU A 273 21.36 2.81 -10.43
CA LEU A 273 20.44 2.56 -9.33
C LEU A 273 20.14 1.07 -9.16
N ALA A 274 19.95 0.32 -10.23
CA ALA A 274 19.74 -1.12 -10.16
C ALA A 274 20.97 -1.83 -9.53
N ALA A 275 22.16 -1.45 -9.95
CA ALA A 275 23.42 -1.98 -9.38
C ALA A 275 23.57 -1.59 -7.90
N LEU A 276 23.23 -0.36 -7.52
CA LEU A 276 23.34 0.16 -6.15
C LEU A 276 22.34 -0.51 -5.19
N THR A 277 21.12 -0.78 -5.67
CA THR A 277 19.98 -1.17 -4.81
C THR A 277 19.59 -2.63 -4.91
N GLY A 278 20.09 -3.35 -5.92
CA GLY A 278 19.69 -4.74 -6.25
C GLY A 278 18.28 -4.84 -6.83
N ARG A 279 17.62 -3.72 -7.14
CA ARG A 279 16.25 -3.71 -7.67
C ARG A 279 16.23 -4.06 -9.15
N GLU A 280 15.21 -4.82 -9.55
CA GLU A 280 14.93 -5.08 -10.95
C GLU A 280 14.50 -3.78 -11.64
N ALA A 281 15.23 -3.42 -12.70
CA ALA A 281 14.88 -2.28 -13.55
C ALA A 281 13.93 -2.73 -14.67
N ILE A 282 12.83 -2.01 -14.83
CA ILE A 282 11.82 -2.25 -15.87
C ILE A 282 11.75 -1.00 -16.75
N ASP A 283 12.10 -1.16 -18.03
CA ASP A 283 11.92 -0.13 -19.03
C ASP A 283 10.49 -0.22 -19.61
N ILE A 284 9.68 0.80 -19.35
CA ILE A 284 8.27 0.83 -19.78
C ILE A 284 8.16 0.88 -21.30
N ASP A 285 9.05 1.60 -21.99
CA ASP A 285 9.06 1.66 -23.47
C ASP A 285 9.36 0.28 -24.07
N ALA A 286 10.29 -0.48 -23.48
CA ALA A 286 10.58 -1.86 -23.88
C ALA A 286 9.38 -2.77 -23.66
N ARG A 287 8.69 -2.64 -22.53
CA ARG A 287 7.46 -3.41 -22.23
C ARG A 287 6.30 -3.07 -23.17
N ILE A 288 6.19 -1.82 -23.61
CA ILE A 288 5.20 -1.42 -24.62
C ILE A 288 5.49 -2.13 -25.96
N ALA A 289 6.75 -2.10 -26.42
CA ALA A 289 7.14 -2.78 -27.65
C ALA A 289 6.91 -4.31 -27.58
N GLU A 290 7.27 -4.93 -26.46
CA GLU A 290 7.01 -6.36 -26.19
C GLU A 290 5.51 -6.69 -26.28
N LYS A 291 4.68 -5.90 -25.59
CA LYS A 291 3.21 -6.10 -25.58
C LYS A 291 2.59 -5.90 -26.96
N ALA A 292 3.09 -4.93 -27.72
CA ALA A 292 2.60 -4.63 -29.07
C ALA A 292 3.09 -5.64 -30.14
N GLY A 293 4.15 -6.41 -29.83
CA GLY A 293 4.80 -7.30 -30.80
C GLY A 293 5.50 -6.56 -31.94
N CYS A 294 5.76 -5.25 -31.78
CA CYS A 294 6.43 -4.41 -32.78
C CYS A 294 7.12 -3.20 -32.12
N SER A 295 8.00 -2.53 -32.87
CA SER A 295 8.74 -1.37 -32.37
C SER A 295 7.84 -0.15 -32.14
N ILE A 296 8.27 0.76 -31.24
CA ILE A 296 7.54 2.01 -30.98
C ILE A 296 7.30 2.82 -32.26
N PRO A 297 8.29 3.01 -33.19
CA PRO A 297 8.03 3.67 -34.46
C PRO A 297 6.93 3.02 -35.31
N GLU A 298 6.84 1.67 -35.29
CA GLU A 298 5.78 0.96 -36.00
C GLU A 298 4.40 1.16 -35.36
N ILE A 299 4.33 1.27 -34.01
CA ILE A 299 3.08 1.61 -33.31
C ILE A 299 2.58 2.98 -33.78
N PHE A 300 3.49 3.99 -33.79
CA PHE A 300 3.17 5.32 -34.28
C PHE A 300 2.76 5.34 -35.77
N ALA A 301 3.44 4.58 -36.61
CA ALA A 301 3.11 4.50 -38.03
C ALA A 301 1.75 3.87 -38.30
N LYS A 302 1.35 2.85 -37.50
CA LYS A 302 0.10 2.12 -37.67
C LYS A 302 -1.12 2.80 -37.02
N GLY A 303 -0.95 3.39 -35.85
CA GLY A 303 -2.08 3.88 -35.02
C GLY A 303 -1.90 5.28 -34.44
N GLY A 304 -0.80 5.96 -34.77
CA GLY A 304 -0.50 7.30 -34.28
C GLY A 304 -0.22 7.38 -32.77
N GLU A 305 -0.13 8.60 -32.26
CA GLU A 305 0.14 8.84 -30.83
C GLU A 305 -0.95 8.23 -29.93
N ALA A 306 -2.22 8.27 -30.34
CA ALA A 306 -3.33 7.75 -29.53
C ALA A 306 -3.19 6.26 -29.23
N ALA A 307 -2.80 5.44 -30.22
CA ALA A 307 -2.57 4.01 -30.02
C ALA A 307 -1.38 3.75 -29.08
N PHE A 308 -0.30 4.51 -29.23
CA PHE A 308 0.84 4.43 -28.33
C PHE A 308 0.44 4.79 -26.88
N ARG A 309 -0.30 5.89 -26.68
CA ARG A 309 -0.74 6.32 -25.33
C ARG A 309 -1.68 5.33 -24.67
N ALA A 310 -2.53 4.65 -25.42
CA ALA A 310 -3.37 3.58 -24.90
C ALA A 310 -2.54 2.41 -24.35
N LEU A 311 -1.53 1.96 -25.10
CA LEU A 311 -0.59 0.91 -24.67
C LEU A 311 0.28 1.38 -23.50
N GLU A 312 0.79 2.61 -23.54
CA GLU A 312 1.59 3.20 -22.45
C GLU A 312 0.79 3.19 -21.14
N ARG A 313 -0.48 3.61 -21.16
CA ARG A 313 -1.36 3.59 -19.96
C ARG A 313 -1.53 2.19 -19.39
N GLU A 314 -1.80 1.19 -20.25
CA GLU A 314 -1.97 -0.19 -19.80
C GLU A 314 -0.67 -0.76 -19.20
N VAL A 315 0.47 -0.51 -19.82
CA VAL A 315 1.78 -0.98 -19.35
C VAL A 315 2.20 -0.24 -18.08
N ALA A 316 1.99 1.07 -18.01
CA ALA A 316 2.28 1.86 -16.82
C ALA A 316 1.45 1.37 -15.61
N ALA A 317 0.16 1.05 -15.82
CA ALA A 317 -0.69 0.48 -14.79
C ALA A 317 -0.20 -0.90 -14.31
N ALA A 318 0.16 -1.78 -15.25
CA ALA A 318 0.69 -3.10 -14.91
C ALA A 318 2.03 -3.03 -14.17
N CYS A 319 2.96 -2.18 -14.61
CA CYS A 319 4.25 -1.99 -13.96
C CYS A 319 4.12 -1.28 -12.61
N GLY A 320 3.25 -0.28 -12.50
CA GLY A 320 2.99 0.46 -11.26
C GLY A 320 2.38 -0.42 -10.15
N ALA A 321 1.67 -1.49 -10.53
CA ALA A 321 1.11 -2.46 -9.58
C ALA A 321 2.16 -3.40 -8.96
N LEU A 322 3.36 -3.45 -9.52
CA LEU A 322 4.47 -4.21 -8.94
C LEU A 322 5.00 -3.52 -7.67
N SER A 323 5.72 -4.26 -6.86
CA SER A 323 6.34 -3.76 -5.62
C SER A 323 7.86 -3.84 -5.70
N GLY A 324 8.55 -2.80 -5.19
CA GLY A 324 9.99 -2.78 -5.02
C GLY A 324 10.79 -2.71 -6.32
N LYS A 325 10.19 -2.28 -7.42
CA LYS A 325 10.83 -2.18 -8.74
C LYS A 325 11.43 -0.80 -9.00
N LEU A 326 12.29 -0.74 -9.99
CA LEU A 326 12.79 0.50 -10.57
C LEU A 326 12.16 0.67 -11.96
N LEU A 327 11.25 1.65 -12.09
CA LEU A 327 10.48 1.88 -13.30
C LEU A 327 11.11 3.04 -14.10
N LEU A 328 11.54 2.75 -15.32
CA LEU A 328 12.11 3.73 -16.25
C LEU A 328 11.05 4.07 -17.29
N THR A 329 10.64 5.34 -17.34
CA THR A 329 9.53 5.76 -18.21
C THR A 329 10.01 6.43 -19.51
N GLY A 330 9.16 6.41 -20.52
CA GLY A 330 9.30 7.28 -21.69
C GLY A 330 9.18 8.76 -21.32
N GLY A 331 9.79 9.65 -22.10
CA GLY A 331 9.75 11.11 -21.84
C GLY A 331 8.36 11.74 -21.99
N GLY A 332 7.40 11.03 -22.57
CA GLY A 332 6.03 11.50 -22.77
C GLY A 332 5.01 10.90 -21.78
N VAL A 333 5.42 10.11 -20.81
CA VAL A 333 4.53 9.43 -19.85
C VAL A 333 3.61 10.40 -19.11
N VAL A 334 4.07 11.63 -18.87
CA VAL A 334 3.34 12.70 -18.19
C VAL A 334 2.22 13.35 -19.02
N LYS A 335 2.16 13.06 -20.34
CA LYS A 335 1.10 13.56 -21.23
C LYS A 335 -0.25 12.86 -20.99
N THR A 336 -0.24 11.69 -20.34
CA THR A 336 -1.42 10.92 -19.99
C THR A 336 -1.67 11.04 -18.48
N PRO A 337 -2.66 11.84 -18.04
CA PRO A 337 -2.90 12.09 -16.60
C PRO A 337 -3.11 10.84 -15.76
N GLU A 338 -3.74 9.80 -16.33
CA GLU A 338 -4.02 8.53 -15.65
C GLU A 338 -2.74 7.78 -15.25
N ASN A 339 -1.63 8.03 -15.94
CA ASN A 339 -0.33 7.45 -15.60
C ASN A 339 0.18 7.94 -14.24
N TYR A 340 -0.25 9.14 -13.80
CA TYR A 340 0.11 9.65 -12.47
C TYR A 340 -0.38 8.69 -11.38
N ALA A 341 -1.67 8.43 -11.32
CA ALA A 341 -2.24 7.51 -10.33
C ALA A 341 -1.59 6.13 -10.41
N ALA A 342 -1.44 5.59 -11.63
CA ALA A 342 -0.86 4.26 -11.86
C ALA A 342 0.58 4.14 -11.32
N LEU A 343 1.42 5.16 -11.50
CA LEU A 343 2.82 5.15 -11.07
C LEU A 343 2.98 5.58 -9.60
N HIS A 344 2.13 6.51 -9.12
CA HIS A 344 2.22 7.08 -7.77
C HIS A 344 1.58 6.20 -6.69
N GLN A 345 0.62 5.33 -7.04
CA GLN A 345 -0.06 4.45 -6.08
C GLN A 345 0.91 3.61 -5.24
N ASN A 346 1.96 3.08 -5.86
CA ASN A 346 3.00 2.30 -5.18
C ASN A 346 4.41 2.85 -5.40
N GLY A 347 4.55 4.02 -6.01
CA GLY A 347 5.84 4.59 -6.41
C GLY A 347 6.16 5.92 -5.75
N ARG A 348 7.46 6.23 -5.70
CA ARG A 348 7.99 7.56 -5.51
C ARG A 348 8.64 8.01 -6.82
N ILE A 349 8.17 9.13 -7.34
CA ILE A 349 8.47 9.59 -8.70
C ILE A 349 9.56 10.66 -8.67
N TYR A 350 10.69 10.38 -9.33
CA TYR A 350 11.84 11.25 -9.45
C TYR A 350 11.94 11.83 -10.85
N GLN A 351 11.93 13.15 -10.97
CA GLN A 351 12.26 13.84 -12.22
C GLN A 351 13.76 14.04 -12.33
N LEU A 352 14.39 13.52 -13.39
CA LEU A 352 15.77 13.85 -13.74
C LEU A 352 15.80 15.17 -14.50
N LEU A 353 16.44 16.18 -13.90
CA LEU A 353 16.70 17.47 -14.51
C LEU A 353 18.07 17.43 -15.20
N ARG A 354 18.11 17.87 -16.46
CA ARG A 354 19.35 18.06 -17.21
C ARG A 354 19.21 19.30 -18.08
N PRO A 355 20.23 20.17 -18.14
CA PRO A 355 20.22 21.33 -19.05
C PRO A 355 19.90 20.92 -20.48
N LEU A 356 19.06 21.69 -21.17
CA LEU A 356 18.59 21.35 -22.52
C LEU A 356 19.75 21.22 -23.51
N GLU A 357 20.80 22.01 -23.30
CA GLU A 357 22.01 22.03 -24.12
C GLU A 357 22.83 20.73 -24.04
N LEU A 358 22.63 19.97 -22.96
CA LEU A 358 23.30 18.70 -22.71
C LEU A 358 22.44 17.48 -23.11
N LEU A 359 21.24 17.70 -23.64
CA LEU A 359 20.38 16.62 -24.11
C LEU A 359 20.83 16.14 -25.50
N PRO A 360 21.11 14.83 -25.70
CA PRO A 360 21.49 14.29 -26.99
C PRO A 360 20.30 14.36 -27.96
N THR A 361 20.57 14.87 -29.18
CA THR A 361 19.59 14.99 -30.26
C THR A 361 19.62 13.82 -31.23
N ASP A 362 20.71 13.03 -31.26
CA ASP A 362 20.91 11.96 -32.22
C ASP A 362 20.16 10.66 -31.86
N GLY A 363 19.63 9.97 -32.89
CA GLY A 363 19.10 8.60 -32.75
C GLY A 363 17.68 8.44 -32.18
N ARG A 364 16.88 9.54 -32.10
CA ARG A 364 15.53 9.50 -31.54
C ARG A 364 14.47 10.00 -32.50
N PRO A 365 13.59 9.13 -33.07
CA PRO A 365 12.64 9.48 -34.14
C PRO A 365 11.69 10.61 -33.75
N LEU A 366 11.32 10.76 -32.49
CA LEU A 366 10.37 11.78 -31.99
C LEU A 366 11.05 13.12 -31.61
N SER A 367 12.38 13.14 -31.50
CA SER A 367 13.15 14.37 -31.20
C SER A 367 13.87 14.95 -32.40
N GLN A 368 13.85 14.24 -33.53
CA GLN A 368 14.40 14.72 -34.80
C GLN A 368 13.37 15.65 -35.48
N GLY A 369 13.42 16.92 -35.18
CA GLY A 369 12.57 17.93 -35.82
C GLY A 369 11.67 18.73 -34.86
N GLU A 370 11.57 18.35 -33.59
CA GLU A 370 10.91 19.16 -32.57
C GLU A 370 11.93 20.07 -31.85
N ASP A 371 11.51 21.31 -31.62
CA ASP A 371 12.26 22.25 -30.78
C ASP A 371 12.23 21.72 -29.32
N LEU A 372 13.40 21.34 -28.80
CA LEU A 372 13.54 20.85 -27.40
C LEU A 372 13.04 21.88 -26.39
N ALA A 373 13.17 23.18 -26.70
CA ALA A 373 12.68 24.24 -25.83
C ALA A 373 11.14 24.27 -25.82
N ALA A 374 10.50 24.08 -27.00
CA ALA A 374 9.05 23.98 -27.09
C ALA A 374 8.52 22.74 -26.38
N MET A 375 9.19 21.59 -26.57
CA MET A 375 8.84 20.32 -25.83
C MET A 375 8.99 20.49 -24.32
N TRP A 376 10.04 21.17 -23.88
CA TRP A 376 10.22 21.45 -22.45
C TRP A 376 9.11 22.37 -21.92
N ALA A 377 8.79 23.44 -22.62
CA ALA A 377 7.74 24.38 -22.22
C ALA A 377 6.37 23.69 -22.09
N GLU A 378 6.05 22.74 -22.99
CA GLU A 378 4.83 21.93 -22.91
C GLU A 378 4.85 21.00 -21.70
N ARG A 379 6.00 20.32 -21.44
CA ARG A 379 6.04 19.19 -20.49
C ARG A 379 6.49 19.57 -19.09
N ALA A 380 7.17 20.70 -18.90
CA ALA A 380 7.66 21.12 -17.59
C ALA A 380 6.56 21.15 -16.51
N PRO A 381 5.38 21.78 -16.74
CA PRO A 381 4.30 21.78 -15.75
C PRO A 381 3.73 20.37 -15.49
N LEU A 382 3.76 19.48 -16.48
CA LEU A 382 3.31 18.10 -16.33
C LEU A 382 4.29 17.29 -15.50
N TYR A 383 5.59 17.45 -15.72
CA TYR A 383 6.61 16.81 -14.87
C TYR A 383 6.50 17.28 -13.42
N GLU A 384 6.28 18.59 -13.22
CA GLU A 384 6.13 19.16 -11.90
C GLU A 384 4.95 18.57 -11.13
N ARG A 385 3.83 18.35 -11.81
CA ARG A 385 2.65 17.69 -11.24
C ARG A 385 2.89 16.21 -10.89
N PHE A 386 3.74 15.52 -11.67
CA PHE A 386 3.97 14.07 -11.50
C PHE A 386 5.04 13.76 -10.45
N ARG A 387 6.03 14.64 -10.27
CA ARG A 387 7.20 14.35 -9.43
C ARG A 387 6.92 14.48 -7.93
N ASP A 388 7.47 13.57 -7.15
CA ASP A 388 7.65 13.74 -5.71
C ASP A 388 8.94 14.52 -5.40
N ALA A 389 9.99 14.36 -6.24
CA ALA A 389 11.25 15.07 -6.12
C ALA A 389 11.89 15.30 -7.48
N ALA A 390 12.68 16.39 -7.57
CA ALA A 390 13.52 16.69 -8.73
C ALA A 390 14.98 16.48 -8.34
N ILE A 391 15.74 15.79 -9.21
CA ILE A 391 17.15 15.49 -9.00
C ILE A 391 17.96 16.04 -10.18
N ASP A 392 18.96 16.85 -9.87
CA ASP A 392 19.91 17.34 -10.85
C ASP A 392 20.79 16.20 -11.38
N ASN A 393 20.81 16.04 -12.71
CA ASN A 393 21.62 15.05 -13.44
C ASN A 393 22.65 15.73 -14.35
N SER A 394 23.26 16.81 -13.88
CA SER A 394 24.38 17.48 -14.56
C SER A 394 25.75 16.93 -14.14
N GLY A 395 25.81 16.23 -12.99
CA GLY A 395 27.01 15.58 -12.46
C GLY A 395 27.27 14.19 -13.02
N THR A 396 27.99 13.35 -12.23
CA THR A 396 28.20 11.95 -12.61
C THR A 396 26.96 11.10 -12.37
N VAL A 397 26.84 10.01 -13.11
CA VAL A 397 25.72 9.05 -12.99
C VAL A 397 25.61 8.48 -11.58
N GLU A 398 26.76 8.18 -10.97
CA GLU A 398 26.86 7.62 -9.61
C GLU A 398 26.39 8.63 -8.57
N GLN A 399 26.73 9.90 -8.71
CA GLN A 399 26.28 10.98 -7.82
C GLN A 399 24.75 11.14 -7.89
N THR A 400 24.18 11.12 -9.09
CA THR A 400 22.74 11.18 -9.30
C THR A 400 22.02 9.97 -8.69
N ALA A 401 22.55 8.76 -8.94
CA ALA A 401 21.99 7.51 -8.35
C ALA A 401 22.03 7.53 -6.81
N GLN A 402 23.13 7.98 -6.22
CA GLN A 402 23.27 8.12 -4.77
C GLN A 402 22.33 9.18 -4.19
N ALA A 403 22.14 10.31 -4.88
CA ALA A 403 21.19 11.36 -4.46
C ALA A 403 19.74 10.85 -4.43
N ILE A 404 19.32 10.13 -5.47
CA ILE A 404 18.00 9.50 -5.54
C ILE A 404 17.83 8.48 -4.40
N TRP A 405 18.82 7.61 -4.21
CA TRP A 405 18.74 6.56 -3.18
C TRP A 405 18.70 7.14 -1.77
N ARG A 406 19.44 8.20 -1.50
CA ARG A 406 19.41 8.92 -0.22
C ARG A 406 18.04 9.51 0.04
N ASP A 407 17.52 10.31 -0.89
CA ASP A 407 16.16 10.88 -0.77
C ASP A 407 15.11 9.78 -0.58
N PHE A 408 15.22 8.69 -1.33
CA PHE A 408 14.31 7.56 -1.21
C PHE A 408 14.34 6.92 0.19
N CYS A 409 15.52 6.69 0.76
CA CYS A 409 15.67 6.14 2.10
C CYS A 409 15.11 7.07 3.18
N GLU A 410 15.27 8.38 3.01
CA GLU A 410 14.79 9.39 3.96
C GLU A 410 13.28 9.59 3.88
N ASN A 411 12.69 9.53 2.68
CA ASN A 411 11.31 9.93 2.41
C ASN A 411 10.35 8.80 2.04
N SER A 412 10.80 7.56 1.90
CA SER A 412 9.91 6.43 1.60
C SER A 412 9.03 6.02 2.80
N GLY A 413 9.37 6.47 4.00
CA GLY A 413 8.65 6.20 5.24
C GLY A 413 7.46 7.15 5.52
N HIS A 414 7.37 8.23 4.76
CA HIS A 414 6.36 9.29 4.95
C HIS A 414 5.21 9.15 3.97
#